data_80f4cf61a70c78db208ff8e55bb9d53f
#
_entry.id   80f4cf61a70c78db208ff8e55bb9d53f
#
_cell.length_a   1.000
_cell.length_b   1.000
_cell.length_c   1.000
_cell.angle_alpha   90.00
_cell.angle_beta   90.00
_cell.angle_gamma   90.00
#
_symmetry.space_group_name_H-M   'P 1'
#
loop_
_entity.id
_entity.type
_entity.pdbx_description
1 polymer ?
#
loop_
_entity_poly.entity_id
_entity_poly.type
_entity_poly.pdbx_seq_one_letter_code
_entity_poly.pdbx_strand_id
1 'polypeptide(L)'
;MKRGQLLLKNRKGLSIQMNNAGTRIESPLREFSDQLRHELGQPPIQEDRNARRKWLTASEPNRYIGWTVVANVPMGDPFMDTAVKVLDSIRSDYQAGEWSIHPLTSLHMTVFSGQTQYDFEKTGINLREGLDRATDAVSGLVFPDVPLVVEATDFARWDENLSLTVVPATAELAEALAEFRDTIAEKTGFRRANHDDVRYHITFAYRLTPEDQGTQVNQDEMLKPFLEEIQALGPIRLERPIFSIFDSMVSFPPTRNM
;
A
#
# COMPACT_ATOMS: atom_id res chain seq x y z
N MET A 1 -38.56 20.97 24.51
CA MET A 1 -38.59 20.04 23.35
C MET A 1 -37.57 18.93 23.58
N LYS A 2 -38.05 17.74 23.93
CA LYS A 2 -37.20 16.54 24.14
C LYS A 2 -36.86 15.98 22.77
N ARG A 3 -35.55 16.00 22.38
CA ARG A 3 -35.07 15.33 21.17
C ARG A 3 -35.03 13.81 21.43
N GLY A 4 -35.80 13.06 20.67
CA GLY A 4 -35.92 11.63 20.80
C GLY A 4 -34.61 10.91 20.35
N GLN A 5 -34.16 9.99 21.18
CA GLN A 5 -33.18 8.99 20.84
C GLN A 5 -33.87 7.90 20.02
N LEU A 6 -33.32 7.60 18.84
CA LEU A 6 -33.78 6.48 18.03
C LEU A 6 -32.98 5.23 18.43
N LEU A 7 -33.67 4.27 19.04
CA LEU A 7 -33.10 2.97 19.39
C LEU A 7 -33.48 1.95 18.30
N LEU A 8 -32.53 1.51 17.55
CA LEU A 8 -32.68 0.38 16.62
C LEU A 8 -32.18 -0.90 17.31
N LYS A 9 -33.07 -1.85 17.53
CA LYS A 9 -32.72 -3.20 18.02
C LYS A 9 -32.59 -4.15 16.83
N ASN A 10 -31.42 -4.82 16.71
CA ASN A 10 -31.31 -5.92 15.78
C ASN A 10 -31.84 -7.23 16.39
N ARG A 11 -32.05 -8.28 15.58
CA ARG A 11 -32.62 -9.58 15.99
C ARG A 11 -31.80 -10.32 17.07
N LYS A 12 -30.66 -9.79 17.53
CA LYS A 12 -29.80 -10.37 18.58
C LYS A 12 -29.67 -9.50 19.83
N GLY A 13 -30.52 -8.49 20.00
CA GLY A 13 -30.62 -7.73 21.27
C GLY A 13 -29.54 -6.69 21.53
N LEU A 14 -28.66 -6.40 20.59
CA LEU A 14 -27.63 -5.34 20.70
C LEU A 14 -28.28 -3.97 20.45
N SER A 15 -28.07 -3.03 21.37
CA SER A 15 -28.55 -1.64 21.29
C SER A 15 -27.45 -0.76 20.67
N ILE A 16 -27.75 -0.10 19.56
CA ILE A 16 -26.86 0.91 18.96
C ILE A 16 -27.31 2.28 19.45
N GLN A 17 -26.47 2.97 20.21
CA GLN A 17 -26.67 4.38 20.57
C GLN A 17 -26.05 5.28 19.49
N MET A 18 -26.90 6.12 18.88
CA MET A 18 -26.45 7.18 18.00
C MET A 18 -26.38 8.50 18.77
N ASN A 19 -25.23 9.09 18.95
CA ASN A 19 -25.07 10.44 19.47
C ASN A 19 -25.03 11.45 18.31
N ASN A 20 -25.84 12.52 18.46
CA ASN A 20 -26.01 13.61 17.49
C ASN A 20 -24.82 14.61 17.43
N ALA A 21 -23.65 14.23 17.86
CA ALA A 21 -22.43 15.04 17.73
C ALA A 21 -21.41 14.18 17.01
N GLY A 22 -21.21 14.41 15.72
CA GLY A 22 -20.15 13.99 14.80
C GLY A 22 -18.95 13.13 15.25
N THR A 23 -19.15 12.20 16.18
CA THR A 23 -18.11 11.42 16.81
C THR A 23 -18.24 9.97 16.36
N ARG A 24 -17.24 9.54 15.58
CA ARG A 24 -16.77 8.17 15.37
C ARG A 24 -17.87 7.09 15.37
N ILE A 25 -18.32 6.73 14.19
CA ILE A 25 -18.96 5.43 13.98
C ILE A 25 -17.83 4.40 14.04
N GLU A 26 -17.56 3.86 15.23
CA GLU A 26 -16.78 2.63 15.33
C GLU A 26 -17.61 1.55 14.62
N SER A 27 -17.01 0.95 13.60
CA SER A 27 -17.70 -0.03 12.77
C SER A 27 -18.14 -1.21 13.65
N PRO A 28 -19.44 -1.59 13.68
CA PRO A 28 -19.91 -2.77 14.40
C PRO A 28 -19.19 -4.07 13.98
N LEU A 29 -18.61 -4.08 12.78
CA LEU A 29 -17.80 -5.19 12.27
C LEU A 29 -16.45 -5.31 13.00
N ARG A 30 -15.92 -4.22 13.55
CA ARG A 30 -14.66 -4.19 14.27
C ARG A 30 -14.79 -4.80 15.67
N GLU A 31 -15.76 -4.36 16.45
CA GLU A 31 -16.06 -4.96 17.77
C GLU A 31 -16.34 -6.46 17.64
N PHE A 32 -17.07 -6.86 16.62
CA PHE A 32 -17.35 -8.28 16.34
C PHE A 32 -16.07 -9.05 15.96
N SER A 33 -15.19 -8.46 15.19
CA SER A 33 -13.90 -9.07 14.81
C SER A 33 -12.99 -9.25 16.02
N ASP A 34 -12.88 -8.25 16.90
CA ASP A 34 -12.02 -8.30 18.09
C ASP A 34 -12.56 -9.27 19.13
N GLN A 35 -13.88 -9.32 19.32
CA GLN A 35 -14.54 -10.28 20.20
C GLN A 35 -14.34 -11.72 19.70
N LEU A 36 -14.51 -11.97 18.41
CA LEU A 36 -14.27 -13.29 17.80
C LEU A 36 -12.82 -13.74 17.95
N ARG A 37 -11.86 -12.83 17.78
CA ARG A 37 -10.43 -13.11 18.00
C ARG A 37 -10.13 -13.46 19.45
N HIS A 38 -10.69 -12.71 20.39
CA HIS A 38 -10.54 -13.01 21.81
C HIS A 38 -11.11 -14.41 22.16
N GLU A 39 -12.27 -14.77 21.61
CA GLU A 39 -12.87 -16.11 21.78
C GLU A 39 -12.01 -17.22 21.17
N LEU A 40 -11.27 -16.94 20.10
CA LEU A 40 -10.35 -17.84 19.42
C LEU A 40 -8.93 -17.83 20.04
N GLY A 41 -8.70 -17.07 21.11
CA GLY A 41 -7.39 -16.95 21.74
C GLY A 41 -6.34 -16.22 20.87
N GLN A 42 -6.79 -15.49 19.87
CA GLN A 42 -5.92 -14.71 18.99
C GLN A 42 -5.63 -13.33 19.59
N PRO A 43 -4.42 -12.77 19.38
CA PRO A 43 -4.10 -11.44 19.87
C PRO A 43 -5.01 -10.38 19.22
N PRO A 44 -5.33 -9.30 19.94
CA PRO A 44 -6.12 -8.19 19.39
C PRO A 44 -5.41 -7.60 18.17
N ILE A 45 -6.21 -7.11 17.20
CA ILE A 45 -5.66 -6.38 16.05
C ILE A 45 -5.03 -5.10 16.60
N GLN A 46 -3.71 -4.99 16.50
CA GLN A 46 -3.04 -3.73 16.83
C GLN A 46 -3.42 -2.69 15.78
N GLU A 47 -4.21 -1.69 16.22
CA GLU A 47 -4.87 -0.71 15.35
C GLU A 47 -3.92 0.13 14.50
N ASP A 48 -2.66 0.27 14.92
CA ASP A 48 -1.69 1.15 14.27
C ASP A 48 -0.80 0.47 13.24
N ARG A 49 -0.91 -0.84 13.04
CA ARG A 49 -0.09 -1.54 12.05
C ARG A 49 -0.63 -1.33 10.65
N ASN A 50 0.20 -0.72 9.81
CA ASN A 50 -0.12 -0.43 8.42
C ASN A 50 -0.47 -1.70 7.62
N ALA A 51 0.23 -2.81 7.88
CA ALA A 51 -0.03 -4.10 7.27
C ALA A 51 -1.43 -4.64 7.60
N ARG A 52 -1.87 -4.53 8.86
CA ARG A 52 -3.20 -4.99 9.31
C ARG A 52 -4.35 -4.13 8.78
N ARG A 53 -4.08 -2.87 8.44
CA ARG A 53 -5.07 -2.04 7.73
C ARG A 53 -5.24 -2.47 6.28
N LYS A 54 -4.18 -3.00 5.66
CA LYS A 54 -4.14 -3.40 4.25
C LYS A 54 -4.57 -4.84 4.03
N TRP A 55 -4.40 -5.71 5.04
CA TRP A 55 -4.65 -7.15 4.96
C TRP A 55 -5.37 -7.65 6.22
N LEU A 56 -6.36 -8.52 6.04
CA LEU A 56 -7.05 -9.22 7.13
C LEU A 56 -6.28 -10.48 7.53
N THR A 57 -5.84 -11.24 6.53
CA THR A 57 -5.02 -12.46 6.68
C THR A 57 -3.94 -12.49 5.61
N ALA A 58 -3.11 -13.51 5.60
CA ALA A 58 -2.07 -13.69 4.59
C ALA A 58 -2.60 -13.77 3.14
N SER A 59 -3.83 -14.22 2.96
CA SER A 59 -4.47 -14.40 1.65
C SER A 59 -5.68 -13.50 1.41
N GLU A 60 -6.11 -12.76 2.43
CA GLU A 60 -7.32 -11.94 2.34
C GLU A 60 -6.97 -10.46 2.47
N PRO A 61 -7.01 -9.70 1.37
CA PRO A 61 -6.79 -8.27 1.41
C PRO A 61 -7.94 -7.57 2.15
N ASN A 62 -7.60 -6.56 2.93
CA ASN A 62 -8.60 -5.67 3.52
C ASN A 62 -9.04 -4.62 2.50
N ARG A 63 -10.24 -4.12 2.68
CA ARG A 63 -10.69 -2.93 1.96
C ARG A 63 -9.86 -1.73 2.41
N TYR A 64 -9.06 -1.22 1.48
CA TYR A 64 -8.14 -0.10 1.71
C TYR A 64 -8.21 0.82 0.50
N ILE A 65 -9.13 1.78 0.56
CA ILE A 65 -9.45 2.63 -0.60
C ILE A 65 -8.56 3.86 -0.61
N GLY A 66 -8.10 4.23 -1.80
CA GLY A 66 -7.32 5.43 -2.02
C GLY A 66 -7.03 5.68 -3.48
N TRP A 67 -6.19 6.67 -3.71
CA TRP A 67 -5.61 6.93 -5.03
C TRP A 67 -4.08 7.00 -4.94
N THR A 68 -3.42 6.71 -6.03
CA THR A 68 -1.96 6.70 -6.15
C THR A 68 -1.55 6.87 -7.60
N VAL A 69 -0.30 7.22 -7.82
CA VAL A 69 0.35 7.10 -9.13
C VAL A 69 1.41 6.03 -9.03
N VAL A 70 1.28 4.99 -9.83
CA VAL A 70 2.18 3.82 -9.84
C VAL A 70 2.74 3.56 -11.22
N ALA A 71 3.93 2.97 -11.25
CA ALA A 71 4.57 2.44 -12.45
C ALA A 71 4.75 0.93 -12.26
N ASN A 72 4.03 0.13 -13.04
CA ASN A 72 4.04 -1.32 -12.91
C ASN A 72 5.33 -1.92 -13.48
N VAL A 73 5.75 -3.05 -12.94
CA VAL A 73 6.77 -3.89 -13.57
C VAL A 73 6.11 -4.69 -14.68
N PRO A 74 6.57 -4.58 -15.95
CA PRO A 74 6.01 -5.41 -17.03
C PRO A 74 6.22 -6.89 -16.76
N MET A 75 5.19 -7.72 -17.01
CA MET A 75 5.28 -9.17 -16.81
C MET A 75 6.38 -9.86 -17.64
N GLY A 76 6.85 -9.21 -18.69
CA GLY A 76 7.97 -9.71 -19.54
C GLY A 76 9.35 -9.18 -19.15
N ASP A 77 9.47 -8.41 -18.08
CA ASP A 77 10.78 -7.97 -17.59
C ASP A 77 11.52 -9.14 -16.95
N PRO A 78 12.84 -9.32 -17.25
CA PRO A 78 13.65 -10.41 -16.66
C PRO A 78 13.64 -10.43 -15.12
N PHE A 79 13.45 -9.29 -14.48
CA PHE A 79 13.28 -9.19 -13.03
C PHE A 79 12.14 -10.07 -12.50
N MET A 80 11.07 -10.30 -13.28
CA MET A 80 9.91 -11.06 -12.84
C MET A 80 10.24 -12.52 -12.51
N ASP A 81 11.19 -13.14 -13.20
CA ASP A 81 11.64 -14.51 -12.89
C ASP A 81 12.29 -14.58 -11.50
N THR A 82 13.13 -13.59 -11.17
CA THR A 82 13.73 -13.51 -9.83
C THR A 82 12.70 -13.10 -8.78
N ALA A 83 11.74 -12.25 -9.12
CA ALA A 83 10.64 -11.89 -8.24
C ALA A 83 9.80 -13.12 -7.82
N VAL A 84 9.56 -14.06 -8.74
CA VAL A 84 8.92 -15.36 -8.41
C VAL A 84 9.72 -16.12 -7.36
N LYS A 85 11.05 -16.23 -7.53
CA LYS A 85 11.93 -16.93 -6.59
C LYS A 85 11.92 -16.28 -5.21
N VAL A 86 11.94 -14.94 -5.14
CA VAL A 86 11.80 -14.19 -3.88
C VAL A 86 10.49 -14.52 -3.19
N LEU A 87 9.37 -14.47 -3.91
CA LEU A 87 8.05 -14.76 -3.36
C LEU A 87 7.92 -16.21 -2.89
N ASP A 88 8.50 -17.16 -3.63
CA ASP A 88 8.49 -18.57 -3.27
C ASP A 88 9.40 -18.85 -2.06
N SER A 89 10.54 -18.15 -1.94
CA SER A 89 11.39 -18.20 -0.76
C SER A 89 10.63 -17.68 0.47
N ILE A 90 9.93 -16.55 0.36
CA ILE A 90 9.09 -16.04 1.45
C ILE A 90 8.02 -17.06 1.85
N ARG A 91 7.39 -17.76 0.91
CA ARG A 91 6.38 -18.78 1.20
C ARG A 91 6.94 -20.01 1.90
N SER A 92 8.16 -20.43 1.54
CA SER A 92 8.77 -21.66 2.06
C SER A 92 9.42 -21.48 3.42
N ASP A 93 9.98 -20.29 3.71
CA ASP A 93 10.77 -20.05 4.91
C ASP A 93 9.96 -19.50 6.09
N TYR A 94 8.70 -19.09 5.85
CA TYR A 94 7.88 -18.46 6.87
C TYR A 94 6.70 -19.34 7.28
N GLN A 95 6.36 -19.22 8.57
CA GLN A 95 5.14 -19.84 9.09
C GLN A 95 3.93 -19.32 8.30
N ALA A 96 3.10 -20.23 7.85
CA ALA A 96 1.91 -19.89 7.12
C ALA A 96 1.06 -18.87 7.89
N GLY A 97 0.78 -17.74 7.27
CA GLY A 97 -0.04 -16.67 7.85
C GLY A 97 0.74 -15.49 8.43
N GLU A 98 2.07 -15.51 8.47
CA GLU A 98 2.85 -14.35 8.92
C GLU A 98 2.96 -13.24 7.89
N TRP A 99 2.91 -13.59 6.62
CA TRP A 99 3.07 -12.67 5.50
C TRP A 99 1.88 -12.71 4.55
N SER A 100 1.45 -11.54 4.12
CA SER A 100 0.60 -11.40 2.94
C SER A 100 1.48 -11.11 1.73
N ILE A 101 1.43 -11.98 0.73
CA ILE A 101 2.29 -11.93 -0.44
C ILE A 101 1.56 -11.26 -1.58
N HIS A 102 2.19 -10.25 -2.19
CA HIS A 102 1.63 -9.56 -3.34
C HIS A 102 1.51 -10.50 -4.56
N PRO A 103 0.42 -10.39 -5.34
CA PRO A 103 0.38 -11.00 -6.67
C PRO A 103 1.49 -10.39 -7.55
N LEU A 104 2.12 -11.21 -8.40
CA LEU A 104 3.14 -10.72 -9.34
C LEU A 104 2.63 -9.55 -10.19
N THR A 105 1.37 -9.62 -10.62
CA THR A 105 0.71 -8.59 -11.43
C THR A 105 0.51 -7.26 -10.72
N SER A 106 0.74 -7.21 -9.40
CA SER A 106 0.64 -5.98 -8.60
C SER A 106 1.99 -5.40 -8.22
N LEU A 107 3.11 -5.98 -8.68
CA LEU A 107 4.44 -5.42 -8.43
C LEU A 107 4.60 -4.09 -9.17
N HIS A 108 4.85 -3.04 -8.42
CA HIS A 108 4.95 -1.68 -8.93
C HIS A 108 5.88 -0.82 -8.07
N MET A 109 6.36 0.25 -8.65
CA MET A 109 6.96 1.37 -7.93
C MET A 109 5.92 2.47 -7.74
N THR A 110 5.72 2.95 -6.51
CA THR A 110 4.88 4.11 -6.26
C THR A 110 5.64 5.39 -6.65
N VAL A 111 5.12 6.08 -7.67
CA VAL A 111 5.63 7.39 -8.12
C VAL A 111 5.13 8.49 -7.21
N PHE A 112 3.84 8.47 -6.85
CA PHE A 112 3.23 9.42 -5.94
C PHE A 112 2.25 8.73 -5.00
N SER A 113 2.50 8.82 -3.71
CA SER A 113 1.61 8.27 -2.68
C SER A 113 0.46 9.25 -2.41
N GLY A 114 -0.69 8.98 -2.97
CA GLY A 114 -1.90 9.79 -2.80
C GLY A 114 -2.57 9.62 -1.44
N GLN A 115 -3.83 10.02 -1.36
CA GLN A 115 -4.65 9.96 -0.15
C GLN A 115 -5.43 8.65 -0.08
N THR A 116 -5.59 8.16 1.13
CA THR A 116 -6.40 6.99 1.46
C THR A 116 -7.69 7.41 2.16
N GLN A 117 -8.63 6.46 2.31
CA GLN A 117 -9.84 6.67 3.09
C GLN A 117 -9.56 7.26 4.48
N TYR A 118 -8.45 6.86 5.12
CA TYR A 118 -8.05 7.38 6.44
C TYR A 118 -7.58 8.83 6.40
N ASP A 119 -6.97 9.26 5.29
CA ASP A 119 -6.58 10.67 5.10
C ASP A 119 -7.83 11.54 4.92
N PHE A 120 -8.82 11.07 4.16
CA PHE A 120 -10.08 11.75 3.96
C PHE A 120 -10.91 11.82 5.26
N GLU A 121 -10.96 10.73 6.03
CA GLU A 121 -11.60 10.72 7.35
C GLU A 121 -11.00 11.76 8.29
N LYS A 122 -9.67 11.89 8.34
CA LYS A 122 -8.97 12.88 9.17
C LYS A 122 -9.30 14.32 8.80
N THR A 123 -9.53 14.58 7.52
CA THR A 123 -9.83 15.92 7.00
C THR A 123 -11.33 16.22 6.96
N GLY A 124 -12.19 15.24 7.24
CA GLY A 124 -13.64 15.37 7.14
C GLY A 124 -14.17 15.44 5.71
N ILE A 125 -13.35 15.14 4.71
CA ILE A 125 -13.73 15.11 3.30
C ILE A 125 -14.41 13.76 3.01
N ASN A 126 -15.55 13.80 2.31
CA ASN A 126 -16.20 12.59 1.84
C ASN A 126 -15.26 11.83 0.87
N LEU A 127 -15.13 10.51 1.06
CA LEU A 127 -14.23 9.67 0.26
C LEU A 127 -14.44 9.85 -1.25
N ARG A 128 -15.70 9.78 -1.71
CA ARG A 128 -16.03 9.92 -3.14
C ARG A 128 -15.63 11.29 -3.67
N GLU A 129 -16.01 12.33 -2.94
CA GLU A 129 -15.65 13.72 -3.29
C GLU A 129 -14.13 13.90 -3.36
N GLY A 130 -13.38 13.32 -2.41
CA GLY A 130 -11.93 13.38 -2.40
C GLY A 130 -11.30 12.68 -3.60
N LEU A 131 -11.82 11.50 -3.97
CA LEU A 131 -11.35 10.75 -5.15
C LEU A 131 -11.70 11.48 -6.47
N ASP A 132 -12.90 12.04 -6.59
CA ASP A 132 -13.32 12.82 -7.76
C ASP A 132 -12.43 14.07 -7.93
N ARG A 133 -12.16 14.80 -6.85
CA ARG A 133 -11.23 15.97 -6.85
C ARG A 133 -9.81 15.58 -7.27
N ALA A 134 -9.28 14.46 -6.75
CA ALA A 134 -7.95 13.99 -7.14
C ALA A 134 -7.91 13.62 -8.64
N THR A 135 -8.95 12.95 -9.14
CA THR A 135 -9.07 12.57 -10.54
C THR A 135 -9.10 13.79 -11.45
N ASP A 136 -9.87 14.80 -11.07
CA ASP A 136 -9.97 16.07 -11.84
C ASP A 136 -8.62 16.81 -11.81
N ALA A 137 -7.98 16.89 -10.66
CA ALA A 137 -6.71 17.58 -10.48
C ALA A 137 -5.57 17.00 -11.33
N VAL A 138 -5.53 15.66 -11.49
CA VAL A 138 -4.51 14.98 -12.32
C VAL A 138 -4.92 14.87 -13.79
N SER A 139 -6.11 15.36 -14.13
CA SER A 139 -6.60 15.35 -15.51
C SER A 139 -5.67 16.15 -16.42
N GLY A 140 -5.19 15.51 -17.49
CA GLY A 140 -4.29 16.12 -18.47
C GLY A 140 -2.82 16.17 -18.03
N LEU A 141 -2.45 15.62 -16.87
CA LEU A 141 -1.06 15.39 -16.56
C LEU A 141 -0.53 14.23 -17.40
N VAL A 142 0.67 14.43 -17.95
CA VAL A 142 1.38 13.42 -18.74
C VAL A 142 2.80 13.33 -18.17
N PHE A 143 3.24 12.12 -17.86
CA PHE A 143 4.62 11.88 -17.47
C PHE A 143 5.54 12.20 -18.67
N PRO A 144 6.69 12.88 -18.46
CA PRO A 144 7.64 13.17 -19.53
C PRO A 144 8.05 11.92 -20.33
N ASP A 145 8.48 12.12 -21.58
CA ASP A 145 8.93 11.02 -22.44
C ASP A 145 10.38 10.59 -22.11
N VAL A 146 10.55 10.18 -20.85
CA VAL A 146 11.81 9.66 -20.31
C VAL A 146 11.62 8.18 -19.99
N PRO A 147 12.53 7.29 -20.40
CA PRO A 147 12.44 5.87 -20.05
C PRO A 147 12.42 5.67 -18.54
N LEU A 148 11.42 4.96 -18.03
CA LEU A 148 11.29 4.70 -16.61
C LEU A 148 12.09 3.43 -16.26
N VAL A 149 13.34 3.63 -15.89
CA VAL A 149 14.32 2.57 -15.63
C VAL A 149 14.94 2.80 -14.26
N VAL A 150 14.94 1.78 -13.40
CA VAL A 150 15.44 1.88 -12.02
C VAL A 150 16.46 0.79 -11.72
N GLU A 151 17.38 1.08 -10.80
CA GLU A 151 18.41 0.15 -10.33
C GLU A 151 18.07 -0.33 -8.92
N ALA A 152 18.21 -1.63 -8.68
CA ALA A 152 18.03 -2.23 -7.37
C ALA A 152 19.24 -1.95 -6.47
N THR A 153 19.00 -1.46 -5.27
CA THR A 153 20.05 -1.13 -4.31
C THR A 153 20.09 -2.05 -3.11
N ASP A 154 18.95 -2.40 -2.56
CA ASP A 154 18.86 -3.22 -1.35
C ASP A 154 17.45 -3.80 -1.17
N PHE A 155 17.34 -4.86 -0.36
CA PHE A 155 16.06 -5.24 0.23
C PHE A 155 15.89 -4.51 1.56
N ALA A 156 14.86 -3.69 1.65
CA ALA A 156 14.53 -2.97 2.86
C ALA A 156 13.26 -3.54 3.49
N ARG A 157 13.29 -3.59 4.82
CA ARG A 157 12.11 -3.80 5.64
C ARG A 157 11.76 -2.48 6.27
N TRP A 158 10.67 -1.91 5.80
CA TRP A 158 10.14 -0.71 6.42
C TRP A 158 8.94 -1.11 7.25
N ASP A 159 9.13 -1.04 8.58
CA ASP A 159 8.13 -1.42 9.58
C ASP A 159 7.58 -2.84 9.37
N GLU A 160 6.72 -3.02 8.39
CA GLU A 160 5.95 -4.25 8.19
C GLU A 160 5.93 -4.71 6.73
N ASN A 161 6.76 -4.18 5.85
CA ASN A 161 6.82 -4.63 4.47
C ASN A 161 8.23 -5.05 4.04
N LEU A 162 8.29 -6.09 3.21
CA LEU A 162 9.48 -6.48 2.49
C LEU A 162 9.43 -5.85 1.11
N SER A 163 10.41 -5.01 0.82
CA SER A 163 10.47 -4.25 -0.42
C SER A 163 11.89 -4.23 -0.99
N LEU A 164 12.00 -4.26 -2.30
CA LEU A 164 13.22 -3.94 -3.02
C LEU A 164 13.33 -2.42 -3.13
N THR A 165 14.36 -1.83 -2.54
CA THR A 165 14.68 -0.41 -2.72
C THR A 165 15.28 -0.22 -4.10
N VAL A 166 14.79 0.80 -4.79
CA VAL A 166 15.26 1.14 -6.13
C VAL A 166 15.58 2.63 -6.25
N VAL A 167 16.48 2.96 -7.15
CA VAL A 167 16.84 4.35 -7.48
C VAL A 167 16.68 4.59 -8.99
N PRO A 168 16.35 5.80 -9.43
CA PRO A 168 16.34 6.14 -10.85
C PRO A 168 17.71 5.85 -11.48
N ALA A 169 17.76 5.17 -12.62
CA ALA A 169 19.02 4.80 -13.28
C ALA A 169 19.74 6.01 -13.89
N THR A 170 19.08 7.14 -14.08
CA THR A 170 19.68 8.36 -14.64
C THR A 170 19.26 9.60 -13.86
N ALA A 171 20.09 10.64 -13.89
CA ALA A 171 19.76 11.94 -13.29
C ALA A 171 18.53 12.57 -13.96
N GLU A 172 18.39 12.44 -15.28
CA GLU A 172 17.24 12.93 -16.04
C GLU A 172 15.93 12.31 -15.53
N LEU A 173 15.90 10.99 -15.29
CA LEU A 173 14.73 10.33 -14.71
C LEU A 173 14.48 10.79 -13.27
N ALA A 174 15.52 11.00 -12.47
CA ALA A 174 15.37 11.49 -11.11
C ALA A 174 14.71 12.89 -11.08
N GLU A 175 15.16 13.80 -11.94
CA GLU A 175 14.58 15.14 -12.11
C GLU A 175 13.14 15.06 -12.61
N ALA A 176 12.87 14.27 -13.66
CA ALA A 176 11.53 14.08 -14.21
C ALA A 176 10.53 13.55 -13.15
N LEU A 177 10.95 12.58 -12.33
CA LEU A 177 10.12 12.04 -11.25
C LEU A 177 9.86 13.11 -10.15
N ALA A 178 10.86 13.91 -9.79
CA ALA A 178 10.71 14.97 -8.79
C ALA A 178 9.74 16.04 -9.28
N GLU A 179 9.94 16.59 -10.48
CA GLU A 179 9.07 17.60 -11.08
C GLU A 179 7.64 17.11 -11.27
N PHE A 180 7.48 15.87 -11.73
CA PHE A 180 6.17 15.28 -11.92
C PHE A 180 5.41 15.12 -10.59
N ARG A 181 6.10 14.70 -9.53
CA ARG A 181 5.53 14.59 -8.19
C ARG A 181 5.15 15.95 -7.62
N ASP A 182 6.00 16.97 -7.80
CA ASP A 182 5.70 18.35 -7.37
C ASP A 182 4.47 18.89 -8.11
N THR A 183 4.35 18.62 -9.40
CA THR A 183 3.18 18.99 -10.21
C THR A 183 1.89 18.32 -9.70
N ILE A 184 1.95 17.02 -9.35
CA ILE A 184 0.80 16.33 -8.76
C ILE A 184 0.44 16.94 -7.39
N ALA A 185 1.44 17.19 -6.55
CA ALA A 185 1.24 17.78 -5.23
C ALA A 185 0.59 19.17 -5.31
N GLU A 186 1.05 20.00 -6.22
CA GLU A 186 0.49 21.34 -6.47
C GLU A 186 -0.96 21.27 -6.93
N LYS A 187 -1.25 20.44 -7.94
CA LYS A 187 -2.59 20.33 -8.51
C LYS A 187 -3.61 19.70 -7.55
N THR A 188 -3.20 18.71 -6.78
CA THR A 188 -4.09 18.04 -5.82
C THR A 188 -4.19 18.77 -4.49
N GLY A 189 -3.26 19.70 -4.20
CA GLY A 189 -3.13 20.32 -2.89
C GLY A 189 -2.70 19.36 -1.78
N PHE A 190 -2.20 18.15 -2.15
CA PHE A 190 -1.82 17.12 -1.21
C PHE A 190 -0.32 16.80 -1.30
N ARG A 191 0.37 16.87 -0.15
CA ARG A 191 1.80 16.57 -0.03
C ARG A 191 2.06 15.73 1.21
N ARG A 192 2.68 14.59 1.06
CA ARG A 192 3.12 13.76 2.20
C ARG A 192 4.30 14.43 2.92
N ALA A 193 4.45 14.17 4.22
CA ALA A 193 5.54 14.73 5.01
C ALA A 193 6.94 14.35 4.49
N ASN A 194 7.06 13.17 3.86
CA ASN A 194 8.30 12.66 3.26
C ASN A 194 8.39 12.93 1.75
N HIS A 195 7.64 13.90 1.23
CA HIS A 195 7.57 14.15 -0.22
C HIS A 195 8.94 14.47 -0.83
N ASP A 196 9.78 15.20 -0.11
CA ASP A 196 11.11 15.60 -0.59
C ASP A 196 12.20 14.53 -0.32
N ASP A 197 11.89 13.54 0.51
CA ASP A 197 12.78 12.42 0.86
C ASP A 197 12.12 11.08 0.49
N VAL A 198 11.76 10.94 -0.78
CA VAL A 198 11.14 9.71 -1.29
C VAL A 198 12.17 8.63 -1.51
N ARG A 199 11.88 7.46 -0.94
CA ARG A 199 12.60 6.23 -1.21
C ARG A 199 11.72 5.34 -2.09
N TYR A 200 12.09 5.23 -3.36
CA TYR A 200 11.36 4.36 -4.27
C TYR A 200 11.60 2.90 -3.93
N HIS A 201 10.54 2.09 -4.08
CA HIS A 201 10.61 0.67 -3.77
C HIS A 201 9.53 -0.13 -4.50
N ILE A 202 9.76 -1.43 -4.62
CA ILE A 202 8.80 -2.43 -5.12
C ILE A 202 8.50 -3.38 -3.97
N THR A 203 7.24 -3.40 -3.51
CA THR A 203 6.82 -4.20 -2.35
C THR A 203 6.46 -5.62 -2.75
N PHE A 204 7.03 -6.60 -2.08
CA PHE A 204 6.75 -8.03 -2.27
C PHE A 204 5.72 -8.58 -1.29
N ALA A 205 5.79 -8.15 -0.04
CA ALA A 205 4.97 -8.72 1.02
C ALA A 205 4.76 -7.74 2.18
N TYR A 206 3.69 -7.95 2.94
CA TYR A 206 3.45 -7.28 4.22
C TYR A 206 3.51 -8.30 5.36
N ARG A 207 4.21 -7.96 6.43
CA ARG A 207 4.26 -8.78 7.63
C ARG A 207 3.06 -8.50 8.53
N LEU A 208 2.35 -9.55 8.89
CA LEU A 208 1.10 -9.47 9.66
C LEU A 208 1.31 -9.70 11.17
N THR A 209 2.46 -10.26 11.54
CA THR A 209 2.84 -10.54 12.93
C THR A 209 4.02 -9.68 13.36
N PRO A 210 4.19 -9.42 14.68
CA PRO A 210 5.38 -8.76 15.19
C PRO A 210 6.66 -9.50 14.81
N GLU A 211 7.71 -8.75 14.50
CA GLU A 211 9.02 -9.31 14.22
C GLU A 211 9.73 -9.70 15.52
N ASP A 212 10.27 -10.92 15.54
CA ASP A 212 11.28 -11.31 16.53
C ASP A 212 12.66 -10.91 15.99
N GLN A 213 13.49 -10.26 16.80
CA GLN A 213 14.83 -9.79 16.41
C GLN A 213 15.73 -10.89 15.85
N GLY A 214 15.56 -12.15 16.31
CA GLY A 214 16.29 -13.31 15.78
C GLY A 214 15.93 -13.68 14.34
N THR A 215 14.70 -13.38 13.90
CA THR A 215 14.22 -13.67 12.55
C THR A 215 14.82 -12.72 11.51
N GLN A 216 15.22 -11.52 11.92
CA GLN A 216 15.71 -10.46 11.03
C GLN A 216 17.04 -10.82 10.35
N VAL A 217 17.97 -11.38 11.09
CA VAL A 217 19.32 -11.72 10.56
C VAL A 217 19.23 -12.80 9.47
N ASN A 218 18.39 -13.82 9.69
CA ASN A 218 18.24 -14.92 8.72
C ASN A 218 17.61 -14.46 7.39
N GLN A 219 16.77 -13.43 7.44
CA GLN A 219 16.09 -12.92 6.24
C GLN A 219 17.03 -12.11 5.33
N ASP A 220 17.95 -11.33 5.93
CA ASP A 220 18.93 -10.56 5.16
C ASP A 220 19.88 -11.48 4.42
N GLU A 221 20.34 -12.56 5.09
CA GLU A 221 21.16 -13.59 4.46
C GLU A 221 20.43 -14.34 3.35
N MET A 222 19.12 -14.62 3.53
CA MET A 222 18.28 -15.28 2.53
C MET A 222 18.06 -14.43 1.29
N LEU A 223 17.87 -13.13 1.46
CA LEU A 223 17.54 -12.21 0.36
C LEU A 223 18.76 -11.75 -0.44
N LYS A 224 19.96 -11.82 0.15
CA LYS A 224 21.21 -11.38 -0.47
C LYS A 224 21.47 -12.03 -1.84
N PRO A 225 21.34 -13.35 -2.04
CA PRO A 225 21.54 -13.97 -3.36
C PRO A 225 20.57 -13.46 -4.43
N PHE A 226 19.33 -13.16 -4.04
CA PHE A 226 18.34 -12.61 -4.96
C PHE A 226 18.66 -11.17 -5.34
N LEU A 227 19.17 -10.36 -4.41
CA LEU A 227 19.64 -9.02 -4.71
C LEU A 227 20.79 -9.06 -5.72
N GLU A 228 21.78 -9.93 -5.52
CA GLU A 228 22.90 -10.12 -6.43
C GLU A 228 22.42 -10.58 -7.83
N GLU A 229 21.44 -11.49 -7.87
CA GLU A 229 20.81 -11.93 -9.14
C GLU A 229 20.11 -10.77 -9.85
N ILE A 230 19.29 -9.98 -9.13
CA ILE A 230 18.58 -8.82 -9.68
C ILE A 230 19.58 -7.79 -10.23
N GLN A 231 20.61 -7.47 -9.47
CA GLN A 231 21.64 -6.52 -9.89
C GLN A 231 22.43 -7.02 -11.13
N ALA A 232 22.65 -8.31 -11.24
CA ALA A 232 23.30 -8.92 -12.41
C ALA A 232 22.42 -8.89 -13.67
N LEU A 233 21.08 -8.85 -13.54
CA LEU A 233 20.18 -8.65 -14.67
C LEU A 233 20.24 -7.22 -15.23
N GLY A 234 20.76 -6.27 -14.46
CA GLY A 234 20.79 -4.86 -14.79
C GLY A 234 19.53 -4.11 -14.38
N PRO A 235 19.30 -2.93 -14.94
CA PRO A 235 18.21 -2.07 -14.54
C PRO A 235 16.83 -2.65 -14.86
N ILE A 236 15.89 -2.46 -13.95
CA ILE A 236 14.48 -2.87 -14.07
C ILE A 236 13.73 -1.81 -14.89
N ARG A 237 13.02 -2.23 -15.91
CA ARG A 237 12.12 -1.35 -16.69
C ARG A 237 10.76 -1.32 -16.06
N LEU A 238 10.17 -0.15 -16.00
CA LEU A 238 8.81 0.05 -15.53
C LEU A 238 7.93 0.58 -16.66
N GLU A 239 6.63 0.28 -16.58
CA GLU A 239 5.65 0.87 -17.47
C GLU A 239 5.48 2.37 -17.19
N ARG A 240 4.87 3.11 -18.12
CA ARG A 240 4.50 4.51 -17.88
C ARG A 240 3.61 4.62 -16.64
N PRO A 241 3.77 5.67 -15.84
CA PRO A 241 2.94 5.86 -14.67
C PRO A 241 1.46 5.92 -15.03
N ILE A 242 0.65 5.33 -14.17
CA ILE A 242 -0.81 5.39 -14.23
C ILE A 242 -1.36 6.00 -12.96
N PHE A 243 -2.39 6.84 -13.10
CA PHE A 243 -3.23 7.21 -11.96
C PHE A 243 -4.20 6.06 -11.69
N SER A 244 -4.21 5.59 -10.45
CA SER A 244 -5.02 4.46 -10.01
C SER A 244 -5.86 4.85 -8.80
N ILE A 245 -7.16 4.60 -8.88
CA ILE A 245 -8.03 4.47 -7.72
C ILE A 245 -8.08 2.99 -7.38
N PHE A 246 -7.68 2.65 -6.17
CA PHE A 246 -7.60 1.27 -5.70
C PHE A 246 -8.52 1.06 -4.50
N ASP A 247 -8.98 -0.17 -4.29
CA ASP A 247 -9.82 -0.59 -3.17
C ASP A 247 -9.12 -1.59 -2.23
N SER A 248 -7.95 -2.06 -2.65
CA SER A 248 -7.11 -3.01 -1.90
C SER A 248 -5.68 -2.99 -2.42
N MET A 249 -4.77 -3.70 -1.73
CA MET A 249 -3.35 -3.75 -2.11
C MET A 249 -3.01 -4.80 -3.17
N VAL A 250 -4.01 -5.50 -3.72
CA VAL A 250 -3.75 -6.56 -4.70
C VAL A 250 -3.87 -6.09 -6.15
N SER A 251 -4.44 -4.91 -6.38
CA SER A 251 -4.66 -4.40 -7.74
C SER A 251 -4.68 -2.87 -7.78
N PHE A 252 -4.00 -2.32 -8.76
CA PHE A 252 -3.95 -0.90 -9.06
C PHE A 252 -4.41 -0.67 -10.51
N PRO A 253 -5.74 -0.75 -10.75
CA PRO A 253 -6.27 -0.63 -12.11
C PRO A 253 -6.02 0.78 -12.66
N PRO A 254 -5.71 0.93 -13.94
CA PRO A 254 -5.54 2.23 -14.56
C PRO A 254 -6.89 2.95 -14.60
N THR A 255 -7.02 3.99 -13.77
CA THR A 255 -8.13 4.94 -13.89
C THR A 255 -7.82 5.96 -15.00
N ARG A 256 -6.53 6.25 -15.16
CA ARG A 256 -6.02 7.13 -16.23
C ARG A 256 -4.55 6.82 -16.52
N ASN A 257 -4.19 6.81 -17.80
CA ASN A 257 -2.78 6.83 -18.25
C ASN A 257 -2.24 8.26 -18.13
N MET A 258 -0.96 8.37 -17.75
CA MET A 258 -0.27 9.64 -17.53
C MET A 258 0.91 9.82 -18.47
#